data_691ffd164d657d657c23de118c5103a0
#
_entry.id   691ffd164d657d657c23de118c5103a0
#
_cell.length_a   1.000
_cell.length_b   1.000
_cell.length_c   1.000
_cell.angle_alpha   90.00
_cell.angle_beta   90.00
_cell.angle_gamma   90.00
#
_symmetry.space_group_name_H-M   'P 1'
#
loop_
_entity.id
_entity.type
_entity.pdbx_description
1 polymer ?
#
loop_
_entity_poly.entity_id
_entity_poly.type
_entity_poly.pdbx_seq_one_letter_code
_entity_poly.pdbx_strand_id
1 'polypeptide(L)'
;MPRPIGLIFAATAILVSSVFVSPVLAATCPAPLAQAKRLVLVATQSMDTALATLQLFTRRSADMPWKRVSAVEPAVVGKAGLGWGYPFLDVKDGEEPEKVEGDYRTPAGFFRIGASFGFAPSRRPGYIELKSGETVCVEDPSSPFYNTITKRSDIGSAQADDMRSSPFYRSGLFVDYPSDRATRRGSCILVHIWSAPDRGTAGCVGLPEARVEALQEFSRAGTVIAILPATAFDRFPGCLPAPTVRPAALTGETR
;
A
#
# COMPACT_ATOMS: atom_id res chain seq x y z
N MET A 1 3.44 -93.17 -23.83
CA MET A 1 3.46 -91.79 -24.47
C MET A 1 2.97 -90.80 -23.49
N PRO A 2 3.84 -90.00 -22.91
CA PRO A 2 3.41 -88.93 -21.95
C PRO A 2 3.04 -87.64 -22.68
N ARG A 3 1.96 -87.03 -22.24
CA ARG A 3 1.46 -85.71 -22.70
C ARG A 3 2.26 -84.56 -22.05
N PRO A 4 2.58 -83.46 -22.74
CA PRO A 4 3.24 -82.32 -22.13
C PRO A 4 2.22 -81.47 -21.39
N ILE A 5 2.59 -81.04 -20.18
CA ILE A 5 1.90 -80.09 -19.36
C ILE A 5 2.33 -78.69 -19.82
N GLY A 6 1.37 -77.92 -20.37
CA GLY A 6 1.61 -76.55 -20.74
C GLY A 6 1.53 -75.58 -19.51
N LEU A 7 2.61 -74.88 -19.20
CA LEU A 7 2.66 -73.82 -18.22
C LEU A 7 2.04 -72.56 -18.85
N ILE A 8 0.97 -72.02 -18.26
CA ILE A 8 0.37 -70.73 -18.60
C ILE A 8 1.03 -69.67 -17.69
N PHE A 9 1.83 -68.79 -18.26
CA PHE A 9 2.33 -67.60 -17.58
C PHE A 9 1.25 -66.50 -17.66
N ALA A 10 0.69 -66.15 -16.53
CA ALA A 10 -0.17 -64.99 -16.39
C ALA A 10 0.71 -63.72 -16.23
N ALA A 11 0.73 -62.87 -17.24
CA ALA A 11 1.40 -61.59 -17.17
C ALA A 11 0.51 -60.57 -16.43
N THR A 12 0.89 -60.19 -15.23
CA THR A 12 0.21 -59.13 -14.46
C THR A 12 0.72 -57.78 -14.95
N ALA A 13 -0.10 -57.04 -15.69
CA ALA A 13 0.19 -55.64 -16.09
C ALA A 13 -0.03 -54.70 -14.91
N ILE A 14 1.04 -54.11 -14.39
CA ILE A 14 0.99 -53.07 -13.37
C ILE A 14 0.71 -51.73 -14.09
N LEU A 15 -0.51 -51.21 -13.94
CA LEU A 15 -0.88 -49.85 -14.37
C LEU A 15 -0.26 -48.83 -13.40
N VAL A 16 0.83 -48.19 -13.81
CA VAL A 16 1.41 -47.06 -13.11
C VAL A 16 0.60 -45.82 -13.49
N SER A 17 -0.32 -45.38 -12.62
CA SER A 17 -1.03 -44.11 -12.76
C SER A 17 -0.06 -42.97 -12.46
N SER A 18 0.40 -42.27 -13.52
CA SER A 18 1.18 -41.04 -13.39
C SER A 18 0.27 -39.91 -12.90
N VAL A 19 0.42 -39.53 -11.65
CA VAL A 19 -0.23 -38.32 -11.10
C VAL A 19 0.49 -37.10 -11.69
N PHE A 20 -0.11 -36.47 -12.69
CA PHE A 20 0.35 -35.15 -13.17
C PHE A 20 0.06 -34.11 -12.10
N VAL A 21 1.06 -33.76 -11.28
CA VAL A 21 1.02 -32.62 -10.44
C VAL A 21 1.25 -31.38 -11.36
N SER A 22 0.17 -30.72 -11.74
CA SER A 22 0.27 -29.44 -12.45
C SER A 22 1.02 -28.45 -11.55
N PRO A 23 2.08 -27.77 -12.05
CA PRO A 23 2.71 -26.73 -11.28
C PRO A 23 1.69 -25.62 -11.06
N VAL A 24 1.30 -25.40 -9.82
CA VAL A 24 0.58 -24.19 -9.42
C VAL A 24 1.53 -23.03 -9.70
N LEU A 25 1.27 -22.24 -10.75
CA LEU A 25 1.99 -20.99 -10.95
C LEU A 25 1.85 -20.18 -9.67
N ALA A 26 2.96 -19.99 -8.96
CA ALA A 26 2.97 -19.08 -7.82
C ALA A 26 2.53 -17.68 -8.32
N ALA A 27 1.46 -17.14 -7.75
CA ALA A 27 0.98 -15.83 -8.12
C ALA A 27 2.13 -14.82 -7.94
N THR A 28 2.46 -14.09 -9.01
CA THR A 28 3.50 -13.06 -8.97
C THR A 28 2.96 -11.85 -8.20
N CYS A 29 3.52 -11.60 -7.04
CA CYS A 29 3.13 -10.42 -6.25
C CYS A 29 3.48 -9.13 -6.99
N PRO A 30 2.69 -8.06 -6.82
CA PRO A 30 2.97 -6.75 -7.41
C PRO A 30 4.40 -6.29 -7.19
N ALA A 31 5.01 -5.66 -8.20
CA ALA A 31 6.44 -5.36 -8.24
C ALA A 31 6.99 -4.65 -6.98
N PRO A 32 6.36 -3.63 -6.39
CA PRO A 32 6.87 -3.04 -5.15
C PRO A 32 6.88 -4.04 -3.99
N LEU A 33 5.85 -4.91 -3.88
CA LEU A 33 5.69 -5.86 -2.78
C LEU A 33 6.58 -7.09 -2.92
N ALA A 34 6.85 -7.53 -4.14
CA ALA A 34 7.57 -8.77 -4.41
C ALA A 34 8.92 -8.86 -3.67
N GLN A 35 9.67 -7.76 -3.62
CA GLN A 35 10.99 -7.69 -2.98
C GLN A 35 10.98 -6.99 -1.60
N ALA A 36 9.84 -6.51 -1.14
CA ALA A 36 9.76 -5.79 0.12
C ALA A 36 10.05 -6.69 1.32
N LYS A 37 10.79 -6.17 2.30
CA LYS A 37 11.04 -6.81 3.60
C LYS A 37 10.26 -6.15 4.73
N ARG A 38 9.64 -5.00 4.47
CA ARG A 38 8.78 -4.24 5.37
C ARG A 38 7.51 -3.84 4.64
N LEU A 39 6.38 -4.08 5.28
CA LEU A 39 5.07 -3.76 4.75
C LEU A 39 4.28 -2.95 5.78
N VAL A 40 3.73 -1.84 5.33
CA VAL A 40 2.69 -1.06 6.00
C VAL A 40 1.39 -1.42 5.31
N LEU A 41 0.49 -2.08 6.01
CA LEU A 41 -0.82 -2.45 5.47
C LEU A 41 -1.86 -1.49 6.00
N VAL A 42 -2.44 -0.69 5.12
CA VAL A 42 -3.60 0.17 5.38
C VAL A 42 -4.81 -0.50 4.75
N ALA A 43 -5.79 -0.86 5.57
CA ALA A 43 -6.96 -1.58 5.13
C ALA A 43 -8.24 -0.82 5.47
N THR A 44 -9.12 -0.65 4.49
CA THR A 44 -10.48 -0.17 4.66
C THR A 44 -11.47 -1.33 4.55
N GLN A 45 -12.71 -1.16 4.99
CA GLN A 45 -13.74 -2.18 4.83
C GLN A 45 -14.20 -2.29 3.36
N SER A 46 -14.31 -1.15 2.68
CA SER A 46 -14.73 -1.04 1.27
C SER A 46 -14.02 0.14 0.60
N MET A 47 -14.28 0.34 -0.70
CA MET A 47 -13.75 1.49 -1.44
C MET A 47 -14.30 2.84 -0.94
N ASP A 48 -15.48 2.91 -0.31
CA ASP A 48 -16.20 4.14 -0.02
C ASP A 48 -16.16 4.56 1.46
N THR A 49 -15.28 3.96 2.27
CA THR A 49 -15.10 4.35 3.67
C THR A 49 -13.79 5.10 3.90
N ALA A 50 -13.86 6.19 4.68
CA ALA A 50 -12.69 6.93 5.12
C ALA A 50 -11.97 6.26 6.31
N LEU A 51 -12.67 5.37 7.03
CA LEU A 51 -12.11 4.68 8.18
C LEU A 51 -11.23 3.51 7.73
N ALA A 52 -10.05 3.44 8.30
CA ALA A 52 -9.06 2.42 7.97
C ALA A 52 -8.37 1.89 9.23
N THR A 53 -7.66 0.80 9.05
CA THR A 53 -6.71 0.28 10.04
C THR A 53 -5.31 0.24 9.44
N LEU A 54 -4.30 0.36 10.28
CA LEU A 54 -2.89 0.20 9.89
C LEU A 54 -2.25 -0.91 10.71
N GLN A 55 -1.44 -1.74 10.03
CA GLN A 55 -0.60 -2.76 10.65
C GLN A 55 0.78 -2.79 10.00
N LEU A 56 1.79 -3.15 10.78
CA LEU A 56 3.17 -3.28 10.32
C LEU A 56 3.60 -4.74 10.28
N PHE A 57 4.30 -5.11 9.20
CA PHE A 57 4.81 -6.45 8.98
C PHE A 57 6.25 -6.43 8.49
N THR A 58 6.99 -7.49 8.82
CA THR A 58 8.34 -7.72 8.31
C THR A 58 8.49 -9.14 7.81
N ARG A 59 9.44 -9.37 6.89
CA ARG A 59 9.92 -10.70 6.51
C ARG A 59 11.43 -10.64 6.23
N ARG A 60 12.11 -11.76 6.41
CA ARG A 60 13.58 -11.82 6.21
C ARG A 60 13.97 -11.75 4.74
N SER A 61 13.20 -12.41 3.87
CA SER A 61 13.38 -12.47 2.42
C SER A 61 12.03 -12.53 1.71
N ALA A 62 12.03 -12.39 0.39
CA ALA A 62 10.80 -12.30 -0.42
C ALA A 62 9.94 -13.57 -0.39
N ASP A 63 10.56 -14.71 -0.22
CA ASP A 63 9.99 -16.05 -0.14
C ASP A 63 9.46 -16.42 1.25
N MET A 64 9.76 -15.63 2.27
CA MET A 64 9.34 -15.90 3.64
C MET A 64 7.97 -15.25 3.94
N PRO A 65 7.15 -15.88 4.81
CA PRO A 65 5.88 -15.31 5.21
C PRO A 65 6.05 -14.00 5.99
N TRP A 66 5.06 -13.13 5.87
CA TRP A 66 4.98 -11.91 6.64
C TRP A 66 4.78 -12.20 8.14
N LYS A 67 5.59 -11.56 8.98
CA LYS A 67 5.44 -11.56 10.43
C LYS A 67 4.92 -10.20 10.87
N ARG A 68 3.78 -10.18 11.57
CA ARG A 68 3.23 -8.97 12.17
C ARG A 68 4.16 -8.46 13.28
N VAL A 69 4.39 -7.14 13.32
CA VAL A 69 5.26 -6.47 14.29
C VAL A 69 4.58 -5.31 15.02
N SER A 70 3.33 -5.00 14.70
CA SER A 70 2.50 -4.03 15.44
C SER A 70 1.13 -4.59 15.81
N ALA A 71 0.44 -3.94 16.73
CA ALA A 71 -1.01 -4.08 16.88
C ALA A 71 -1.74 -3.52 15.66
N VAL A 72 -3.06 -3.71 15.61
CA VAL A 72 -3.94 -2.98 14.68
C VAL A 72 -4.13 -1.59 15.24
N GLU A 73 -3.84 -0.58 14.42
CA GLU A 73 -3.95 0.83 14.79
C GLU A 73 -5.03 1.50 13.94
N PRO A 74 -5.81 2.44 14.49
CA PRO A 74 -6.75 3.20 13.71
C PRO A 74 -6.02 4.13 12.74
N ALA A 75 -6.59 4.28 11.54
CA ALA A 75 -6.13 5.17 10.49
C ALA A 75 -7.34 5.77 9.76
N VAL A 76 -7.12 6.84 9.01
CA VAL A 76 -8.07 7.38 8.07
C VAL A 76 -7.45 7.52 6.68
N VAL A 77 -8.27 7.44 5.67
CA VAL A 77 -7.90 7.68 4.26
C VAL A 77 -8.69 8.87 3.72
N GLY A 78 -8.70 9.07 2.42
CA GLY A 78 -9.49 10.12 1.77
C GLY A 78 -10.95 10.11 2.22
N LYS A 79 -11.56 11.28 2.39
CA LYS A 79 -12.97 11.38 2.87
C LYS A 79 -13.99 10.70 1.96
N ALA A 80 -13.65 10.48 0.68
CA ALA A 80 -14.42 9.68 -0.26
C ALA A 80 -13.95 8.21 -0.35
N GLY A 81 -13.03 7.77 0.53
CA GLY A 81 -12.51 6.41 0.56
C GLY A 81 -11.29 6.19 -0.33
N LEU A 82 -11.25 5.07 -1.03
CA LEU A 82 -10.17 4.65 -1.92
C LEU A 82 -10.58 4.77 -3.39
N GLY A 83 -9.59 4.90 -4.27
CA GLY A 83 -9.73 4.73 -5.72
C GLY A 83 -8.51 4.01 -6.26
N TRP A 84 -8.66 3.07 -7.21
CA TRP A 84 -7.54 2.34 -7.77
C TRP A 84 -6.51 3.30 -8.37
N GLY A 85 -5.31 3.26 -7.82
CA GLY A 85 -4.20 4.11 -8.23
C GLY A 85 -3.42 3.51 -9.39
N TYR A 86 -2.78 4.35 -10.20
CA TYR A 86 -1.80 3.88 -11.17
C TYR A 86 -0.58 3.24 -10.45
N PRO A 87 -0.07 2.08 -10.91
CA PRO A 87 -0.44 1.34 -12.12
C PRO A 87 -1.46 0.21 -11.90
N PHE A 88 -2.24 0.22 -10.83
CA PHE A 88 -3.14 -0.88 -10.42
C PHE A 88 -4.57 -0.75 -10.94
N LEU A 89 -4.78 -0.07 -12.06
CA LEU A 89 -6.11 0.17 -12.64
C LEU A 89 -6.75 -1.10 -13.21
N ASP A 90 -5.94 -2.05 -13.63
CA ASP A 90 -6.34 -3.37 -14.15
C ASP A 90 -6.81 -4.34 -13.05
N VAL A 91 -6.54 -4.00 -11.79
CA VAL A 91 -7.02 -4.77 -10.63
C VAL A 91 -8.48 -4.48 -10.30
N LYS A 92 -9.02 -3.36 -10.81
CA LYS A 92 -10.39 -2.91 -10.60
C LYS A 92 -11.41 -3.98 -10.98
N ASP A 93 -12.42 -4.15 -10.15
CA ASP A 93 -13.57 -5.01 -10.41
C ASP A 93 -14.85 -4.16 -10.58
N GLY A 94 -15.51 -4.33 -11.72
CA GLY A 94 -16.73 -3.62 -12.03
C GLY A 94 -16.58 -2.09 -11.99
N GLU A 95 -17.50 -1.44 -11.29
CA GLU A 95 -17.58 0.03 -11.16
C GLU A 95 -16.72 0.61 -10.00
N GLU A 96 -15.77 -0.16 -9.47
CA GLU A 96 -14.88 0.39 -8.44
C GLU A 96 -14.19 1.68 -8.95
N PRO A 97 -14.05 2.71 -8.10
CA PRO A 97 -13.51 3.99 -8.53
C PRO A 97 -12.02 3.93 -8.86
N GLU A 98 -11.61 4.68 -9.87
CA GLU A 98 -10.22 4.99 -10.18
C GLU A 98 -9.81 6.29 -9.49
N LYS A 99 -8.54 6.35 -9.05
CA LYS A 99 -7.97 7.58 -8.47
C LYS A 99 -7.79 8.64 -9.55
N VAL A 100 -8.32 9.84 -9.29
CA VAL A 100 -8.09 11.04 -10.10
C VAL A 100 -7.78 12.23 -9.19
N GLU A 101 -7.18 13.28 -9.75
CA GLU A 101 -6.88 14.51 -9.00
C GLU A 101 -8.16 15.15 -8.45
N GLY A 102 -8.15 15.57 -7.18
CA GLY A 102 -9.26 16.28 -6.54
C GLY A 102 -10.47 15.43 -6.13
N ASP A 103 -10.43 14.10 -6.27
CA ASP A 103 -11.53 13.18 -5.95
C ASP A 103 -11.71 12.87 -4.46
N TYR A 104 -10.82 13.38 -3.62
CA TYR A 104 -10.76 13.08 -2.18
C TYR A 104 -10.62 11.59 -1.83
N ARG A 105 -10.09 10.77 -2.74
CA ARG A 105 -9.80 9.35 -2.52
C ARG A 105 -8.31 9.13 -2.35
N THR A 106 -7.94 8.20 -1.48
CA THR A 106 -6.56 7.72 -1.39
C THR A 106 -6.31 6.65 -2.46
N PRO A 107 -5.17 6.67 -3.17
CA PRO A 107 -4.89 5.65 -4.17
C PRO A 107 -4.79 4.26 -3.55
N ALA A 108 -5.60 3.32 -4.04
CA ALA A 108 -5.47 1.90 -3.72
C ALA A 108 -4.36 1.26 -4.54
N GLY A 109 -3.57 0.39 -3.92
CA GLY A 109 -2.46 -0.31 -4.56
C GLY A 109 -1.27 -0.52 -3.62
N PHE A 110 -0.10 -0.72 -4.23
CA PHE A 110 1.17 -0.98 -3.54
C PHE A 110 2.19 0.06 -3.96
N PHE A 111 2.66 0.85 -3.01
CA PHE A 111 3.57 1.95 -3.27
C PHE A 111 4.79 1.86 -2.35
N ARG A 112 5.92 2.46 -2.75
CA ARG A 112 7.04 2.61 -1.84
C ARG A 112 6.79 3.78 -0.90
N ILE A 113 7.32 3.66 0.32
CA ILE A 113 7.45 4.82 1.20
C ILE A 113 8.74 5.53 0.81
N GLY A 114 8.62 6.80 0.46
CA GLY A 114 9.72 7.69 0.12
C GLY A 114 10.30 8.40 1.34
N ALA A 115 10.64 9.67 1.17
CA ALA A 115 11.24 10.49 2.22
C ALA A 115 10.31 10.68 3.42
N SER A 116 10.86 10.62 4.62
CA SER A 116 10.19 11.17 5.80
C SER A 116 10.45 12.68 5.89
N PHE A 117 9.51 13.40 6.48
CA PHE A 117 9.59 14.85 6.63
C PHE A 117 9.01 15.33 7.95
N GLY A 118 9.28 16.58 8.30
CA GLY A 118 8.65 17.23 9.43
C GLY A 118 9.20 18.63 9.70
N PHE A 119 8.74 19.22 10.80
CA PHE A 119 9.08 20.59 11.18
C PHE A 119 10.41 20.71 11.93
N ALA A 120 10.75 19.70 12.71
CA ALA A 120 12.01 19.65 13.43
C ALA A 120 13.11 19.01 12.57
N PRO A 121 14.36 19.43 12.70
CA PRO A 121 15.48 18.78 12.01
C PRO A 121 15.63 17.33 12.46
N SER A 122 16.09 16.47 11.54
CA SER A 122 16.34 15.06 11.83
C SER A 122 17.60 14.58 11.13
N ARG A 123 18.28 13.58 11.74
CA ARG A 123 19.45 12.90 11.15
C ARG A 123 19.07 11.66 10.32
N ARG A 124 17.76 11.41 10.09
CA ARG A 124 17.34 10.29 9.26
C ARG A 124 17.82 10.48 7.82
N PRO A 125 18.36 9.46 7.16
CA PRO A 125 18.74 9.54 5.75
C PRO A 125 17.55 9.96 4.88
N GLY A 126 17.76 10.96 4.01
CA GLY A 126 16.72 11.45 3.10
C GLY A 126 15.56 12.21 3.77
N TYR A 127 15.71 12.59 5.05
CA TYR A 127 14.70 13.39 5.73
C TYR A 127 14.61 14.80 5.16
N ILE A 128 13.41 15.31 5.00
CA ILE A 128 13.13 16.66 4.52
C ILE A 128 12.63 17.52 5.69
N GLU A 129 13.43 18.50 6.10
CA GLU A 129 12.97 19.53 7.02
C GLU A 129 12.09 20.53 6.28
N LEU A 130 10.86 20.65 6.72
CA LEU A 130 9.89 21.56 6.10
C LEU A 130 10.11 22.99 6.58
N LYS A 131 10.38 23.91 5.63
CA LYS A 131 10.58 25.32 5.86
C LYS A 131 9.44 26.14 5.29
N SER A 132 8.92 27.07 6.08
CA SER A 132 7.78 27.92 5.69
C SER A 132 8.09 28.75 4.45
N GLY A 133 7.20 28.72 3.46
CA GLY A 133 7.35 29.41 2.19
C GLY A 133 8.44 28.85 1.27
N GLU A 134 9.26 27.86 1.75
CA GLU A 134 10.36 27.31 0.96
C GLU A 134 10.08 25.87 0.49
N THR A 135 9.50 25.02 1.34
CA THR A 135 9.27 23.61 1.03
C THR A 135 7.84 23.38 0.58
N VAL A 136 7.67 22.90 -0.63
CA VAL A 136 6.35 22.74 -1.27
C VAL A 136 6.20 21.35 -1.87
N CYS A 137 4.96 20.85 -1.91
CA CYS A 137 4.60 19.72 -2.75
C CYS A 137 3.86 20.20 -4.00
N VAL A 138 4.31 19.79 -5.17
CA VAL A 138 3.84 20.35 -6.45
C VAL A 138 2.65 19.58 -6.98
N GLU A 139 1.52 20.27 -7.11
CA GLU A 139 0.25 19.74 -7.60
C GLU A 139 -0.07 20.14 -9.05
N ASP A 140 0.73 21.05 -9.62
CA ASP A 140 0.55 21.54 -10.99
C ASP A 140 1.05 20.50 -12.01
N PRO A 141 0.16 19.87 -12.80
CA PRO A 141 0.57 18.87 -13.78
C PRO A 141 1.34 19.45 -14.97
N SER A 142 1.38 20.76 -15.15
CA SER A 142 2.22 21.42 -16.16
C SER A 142 3.68 21.52 -15.71
N SER A 143 3.94 21.46 -14.40
CA SER A 143 5.29 21.52 -13.85
C SER A 143 6.07 20.24 -14.05
N PRO A 144 7.36 20.30 -14.41
CA PRO A 144 8.23 19.11 -14.41
C PRO A 144 8.42 18.50 -13.02
N PHE A 145 8.10 19.24 -11.97
CA PHE A 145 8.18 18.81 -10.57
C PHE A 145 6.84 18.28 -10.02
N TYR A 146 5.83 18.05 -10.88
CA TYR A 146 4.55 17.49 -10.44
C TYR A 146 4.73 16.26 -9.55
N ASN A 147 3.96 16.17 -8.47
CA ASN A 147 4.00 15.10 -7.49
C ASN A 147 5.37 14.94 -6.79
N THR A 148 6.09 16.02 -6.56
CA THR A 148 7.35 16.00 -5.81
C THR A 148 7.38 17.06 -4.71
N ILE A 149 8.11 16.74 -3.63
CA ILE A 149 8.47 17.74 -2.60
C ILE A 149 9.78 18.42 -3.06
N THR A 150 9.73 19.74 -3.22
CA THR A 150 10.88 20.53 -3.69
C THR A 150 10.89 21.93 -3.08
N LYS A 151 11.78 22.79 -3.54
CA LYS A 151 11.85 24.18 -3.10
C LYS A 151 10.92 25.04 -3.95
N ARG A 152 10.28 26.02 -3.32
CA ARG A 152 9.46 27.03 -4.02
C ARG A 152 10.25 27.76 -5.11
N SER A 153 11.54 28.04 -4.87
CA SER A 153 12.43 28.69 -5.83
C SER A 153 12.59 27.92 -7.16
N ASP A 154 12.40 26.60 -7.13
CA ASP A 154 12.69 25.75 -8.29
C ASP A 154 11.50 25.66 -9.25
N ILE A 155 10.31 26.04 -8.81
CA ILE A 155 9.04 25.82 -9.53
C ILE A 155 8.39 27.11 -10.04
N GLY A 156 8.94 28.29 -9.74
CA GLY A 156 8.37 29.57 -10.15
C GLY A 156 6.93 29.75 -9.67
N SER A 157 6.00 30.03 -10.60
CA SER A 157 4.58 30.25 -10.33
C SER A 157 3.72 28.96 -10.31
N ALA A 158 4.31 27.77 -10.45
CA ALA A 158 3.55 26.52 -10.44
C ALA A 158 2.75 26.35 -9.14
N GLN A 159 1.53 25.81 -9.26
CA GLN A 159 0.67 25.53 -8.11
C GLN A 159 1.32 24.46 -7.23
N ALA A 160 1.41 24.73 -5.94
CA ALA A 160 1.99 23.80 -4.97
C ALA A 160 1.52 24.13 -3.56
N ASP A 161 1.39 23.08 -2.74
CA ASP A 161 1.05 23.17 -1.33
C ASP A 161 2.29 23.58 -0.51
N ASP A 162 2.21 24.66 0.28
CA ASP A 162 3.22 24.99 1.29
C ASP A 162 3.12 23.99 2.43
N MET A 163 4.03 23.06 2.46
CA MET A 163 3.98 21.95 3.42
C MET A 163 4.15 22.39 4.87
N ARG A 164 4.68 23.58 5.14
CA ARG A 164 4.78 24.11 6.50
C ARG A 164 3.51 24.79 6.98
N SER A 165 2.57 25.13 6.08
CA SER A 165 1.34 25.81 6.41
C SER A 165 0.35 24.96 7.21
N SER A 166 0.41 23.62 7.04
CA SER A 166 -0.47 22.68 7.72
C SER A 166 0.18 22.09 8.98
N PRO A 167 -0.42 22.23 10.18
CA PRO A 167 0.12 21.64 11.41
C PRO A 167 0.12 20.11 11.36
N PHE A 168 -0.64 19.49 10.47
CA PHE A 168 -0.69 18.04 10.29
C PHE A 168 0.57 17.50 9.62
N TYR A 169 1.37 18.33 8.98
CA TYR A 169 2.63 17.95 8.32
C TYR A 169 3.86 18.10 9.22
N ARG A 170 3.69 18.41 10.53
CA ARG A 170 4.84 18.49 11.46
C ARG A 170 5.60 17.16 11.61
N SER A 171 5.01 16.04 11.20
CA SER A 171 5.64 14.75 10.99
C SER A 171 4.89 14.00 9.89
N GLY A 172 5.63 13.37 8.96
CA GLY A 172 5.02 12.61 7.87
C GLY A 172 6.00 11.84 7.01
N LEU A 173 5.45 11.12 6.04
CA LEU A 173 6.20 10.38 5.03
C LEU A 173 5.55 10.61 3.67
N PHE A 174 6.37 10.76 2.65
CA PHE A 174 5.93 10.80 1.27
C PHE A 174 5.63 9.37 0.78
N VAL A 175 4.54 9.19 0.05
CA VAL A 175 4.25 7.95 -0.66
C VAL A 175 4.71 8.12 -2.10
N ASP A 176 5.66 7.31 -2.55
CA ASP A 176 6.16 7.31 -3.93
C ASP A 176 5.05 6.76 -4.86
N TYR A 177 3.96 7.49 -4.92
CA TYR A 177 2.84 7.21 -5.81
C TYR A 177 3.22 7.62 -7.23
N PRO A 178 3.29 6.69 -8.20
CA PRO A 178 3.77 6.98 -9.55
C PRO A 178 2.69 7.66 -10.39
N SER A 179 2.21 8.83 -9.94
CA SER A 179 1.17 9.59 -10.63
C SER A 179 1.62 10.04 -12.01
N ASP A 180 0.77 9.85 -12.98
CA ASP A 180 0.95 10.30 -14.36
C ASP A 180 0.43 11.74 -14.52
N ARG A 181 1.30 12.66 -14.93
CA ARG A 181 0.96 14.06 -15.22
C ARG A 181 -0.10 14.19 -16.31
N ALA A 182 -0.03 13.36 -17.33
CA ALA A 182 -0.94 13.42 -18.47
C ALA A 182 -2.37 13.04 -18.09
N THR A 183 -2.50 12.04 -17.22
CA THR A 183 -3.80 11.55 -16.77
C THR A 183 -4.32 12.21 -15.49
N ARG A 184 -3.47 12.97 -14.78
CA ARG A 184 -3.81 13.69 -13.53
C ARG A 184 -4.43 12.76 -12.49
N ARG A 185 -3.74 11.67 -12.17
CA ARG A 185 -4.26 10.64 -11.29
C ARG A 185 -4.00 10.89 -9.80
N GLY A 186 -3.74 12.11 -9.42
CA GLY A 186 -3.49 12.54 -8.04
C GLY A 186 -2.01 12.80 -7.77
N SER A 187 -1.76 13.72 -6.85
CA SER A 187 -0.43 14.16 -6.46
C SER A 187 -0.31 14.30 -4.95
N CYS A 188 0.92 14.43 -4.46
CA CYS A 188 1.23 14.74 -3.08
C CYS A 188 0.55 13.80 -2.06
N ILE A 189 0.62 12.49 -2.34
CA ILE A 189 0.09 11.49 -1.42
C ILE A 189 1.06 11.29 -0.26
N LEU A 190 0.57 11.56 0.95
CA LEU A 190 1.38 11.54 2.17
C LEU A 190 0.77 10.59 3.20
N VAL A 191 1.60 10.13 4.14
CA VAL A 191 1.16 9.69 5.45
C VAL A 191 1.48 10.81 6.43
N HIS A 192 0.47 11.36 7.12
CA HIS A 192 0.63 12.50 8.00
C HIS A 192 -0.28 12.42 9.23
N ILE A 193 -0.18 13.39 10.12
CA ILE A 193 -1.01 13.44 11.34
C ILE A 193 -2.46 13.76 10.93
N TRP A 194 -3.41 12.98 11.41
CA TRP A 194 -4.84 13.22 11.18
C TRP A 194 -5.38 14.44 11.95
N SER A 195 -6.51 14.97 11.52
CA SER A 195 -7.23 15.99 12.27
C SER A 195 -8.12 15.41 13.37
N ALA A 196 -8.66 14.19 13.12
CA ALA A 196 -9.47 13.42 14.06
C ALA A 196 -9.57 11.96 13.58
N PRO A 197 -9.86 10.98 14.48
CA PRO A 197 -9.93 9.55 14.15
C PRO A 197 -11.08 9.16 13.23
N ASP A 198 -12.07 10.03 13.06
CA ASP A 198 -13.27 9.83 12.25
C ASP A 198 -13.33 10.76 11.02
N ARG A 199 -12.30 11.59 10.84
CA ARG A 199 -12.28 12.57 9.75
C ARG A 199 -11.30 12.17 8.66
N GLY A 200 -11.82 11.82 7.49
CA GLY A 200 -11.03 11.53 6.29
C GLY A 200 -10.24 12.73 5.78
N THR A 201 -9.19 12.43 5.00
CA THR A 201 -8.26 13.40 4.40
C THR A 201 -8.74 13.86 3.02
N ALA A 202 -7.92 14.67 2.35
CA ALA A 202 -8.13 15.02 0.93
C ALA A 202 -7.59 13.96 -0.06
N GLY A 203 -6.98 12.87 0.44
CA GLY A 203 -6.42 11.78 -0.36
C GLY A 203 -5.19 11.11 0.28
N CYS A 204 -4.64 11.69 1.34
CA CYS A 204 -3.54 11.13 2.12
C CYS A 204 -4.01 10.05 3.10
N VAL A 205 -3.06 9.39 3.77
CA VAL A 205 -3.31 8.52 4.91
C VAL A 205 -3.06 9.33 6.20
N GLY A 206 -4.05 9.39 7.09
CA GLY A 206 -3.97 10.08 8.37
C GLY A 206 -3.83 9.12 9.55
N LEU A 207 -2.95 9.46 10.51
CA LEU A 207 -2.64 8.68 11.72
C LEU A 207 -2.53 9.59 12.95
N PRO A 208 -2.66 9.05 14.18
CA PRO A 208 -2.20 9.76 15.38
C PRO A 208 -0.72 10.11 15.26
N GLU A 209 -0.30 11.24 15.81
CA GLU A 209 1.09 11.74 15.72
C GLU A 209 2.13 10.69 16.13
N ALA A 210 1.97 10.09 17.31
CA ALA A 210 2.89 9.06 17.80
C ALA A 210 3.00 7.84 16.84
N ARG A 211 1.97 7.58 16.01
CA ARG A 211 2.00 6.51 15.02
C ARG A 211 2.70 6.93 13.74
N VAL A 212 2.59 8.19 13.35
CA VAL A 212 3.40 8.74 12.24
C VAL A 212 4.88 8.67 12.59
N GLU A 213 5.26 9.07 13.81
CA GLU A 213 6.64 8.99 14.29
C GLU A 213 7.16 7.54 14.34
N ALA A 214 6.36 6.62 14.89
CA ALA A 214 6.70 5.19 14.90
C ALA A 214 6.85 4.63 13.48
N LEU A 215 6.04 5.10 12.52
CA LEU A 215 6.16 4.71 11.12
C LEU A 215 7.42 5.28 10.46
N GLN A 216 7.83 6.49 10.80
CA GLN A 216 9.14 7.03 10.37
C GLN A 216 10.29 6.18 10.91
N GLU A 217 10.23 5.71 12.18
CA GLU A 217 11.21 4.80 12.76
C GLU A 217 11.20 3.41 12.10
N PHE A 218 10.04 2.90 11.75
CA PHE A 218 9.89 1.61 11.09
C PHE A 218 10.41 1.62 9.65
N SER A 219 10.19 2.72 8.92
CA SER A 219 10.45 2.80 7.48
C SER A 219 11.94 2.81 7.15
N ARG A 220 12.32 2.08 6.12
CA ARG A 220 13.66 2.01 5.53
C ARG A 220 13.51 1.97 4.01
N ALA A 221 14.59 2.17 3.26
CA ALA A 221 14.60 2.00 1.81
C ALA A 221 13.97 0.67 1.41
N GLY A 222 13.01 0.68 0.50
CA GLY A 222 12.26 -0.48 0.05
C GLY A 222 11.08 -0.89 0.95
N THR A 223 10.72 -0.10 1.97
CA THR A 223 9.43 -0.28 2.67
C THR A 223 8.29 -0.01 1.71
N VAL A 224 7.29 -0.90 1.71
CA VAL A 224 6.09 -0.77 0.89
C VAL A 224 4.89 -0.46 1.77
N ILE A 225 4.03 0.44 1.31
CA ILE A 225 2.68 0.65 1.82
C ILE A 225 1.70 0.00 0.86
N ALA A 226 0.87 -0.91 1.37
CA ALA A 226 -0.30 -1.44 0.69
C ALA A 226 -1.53 -0.73 1.22
N ILE A 227 -2.30 -0.12 0.35
CA ILE A 227 -3.55 0.60 0.69
C ILE A 227 -4.66 -0.11 -0.08
N LEU A 228 -5.50 -0.86 0.61
CA LEU A 228 -6.45 -1.76 -0.04
C LEU A 228 -7.79 -1.82 0.70
N PRO A 229 -8.92 -1.97 -0.01
CA PRO A 229 -10.14 -2.42 0.63
C PRO A 229 -10.01 -3.91 0.98
N ALA A 230 -10.59 -4.33 2.09
CA ALA A 230 -10.56 -5.74 2.52
C ALA A 230 -11.18 -6.69 1.47
N THR A 231 -12.13 -6.19 0.68
CA THR A 231 -12.77 -6.90 -0.43
C THR A 231 -11.82 -7.25 -1.58
N ALA A 232 -10.65 -6.60 -1.66
CA ALA A 232 -9.67 -6.86 -2.71
C ALA A 232 -8.51 -7.78 -2.29
N PHE A 233 -8.46 -8.24 -1.03
CA PHE A 233 -7.32 -9.04 -0.56
C PHE A 233 -7.16 -10.35 -1.32
N ASP A 234 -8.27 -11.00 -1.68
CA ASP A 234 -8.26 -12.26 -2.42
C ASP A 234 -7.78 -12.12 -3.88
N ARG A 235 -7.65 -10.88 -4.38
CA ARG A 235 -7.04 -10.59 -5.70
C ARG A 235 -5.50 -10.73 -5.68
N PHE A 236 -4.90 -10.84 -4.47
CA PHE A 236 -3.46 -10.95 -4.27
C PHE A 236 -3.09 -12.21 -3.46
N PRO A 237 -3.44 -13.41 -3.94
CA PRO A 237 -3.26 -14.65 -3.18
C PRO A 237 -1.79 -14.89 -2.85
N GLY A 238 -1.50 -15.17 -1.59
CA GLY A 238 -0.14 -15.43 -1.10
C GLY A 238 0.79 -14.21 -0.98
N CYS A 239 0.36 -13.01 -1.41
CA CYS A 239 1.19 -11.80 -1.41
C CYS A 239 1.08 -11.00 -0.12
N LEU A 240 -0.10 -11.01 0.49
CA LEU A 240 -0.42 -10.27 1.69
C LEU A 240 -0.34 -11.16 2.94
N PRO A 241 -0.11 -10.60 4.13
CA PRO A 241 -0.28 -11.34 5.37
C PRO A 241 -1.73 -11.79 5.51
N ALA A 242 -1.95 -12.96 6.13
CA ALA A 242 -3.30 -13.39 6.47
C ALA A 242 -4.02 -12.29 7.27
N PRO A 243 -5.27 -11.93 6.92
CA PRO A 243 -6.00 -10.89 7.61
C PRO A 243 -6.21 -11.29 9.07
N THR A 244 -5.62 -10.53 10.00
CA THR A 244 -5.69 -10.82 11.44
C THR A 244 -6.91 -10.22 12.12
N VAL A 245 -7.59 -9.27 11.47
CA VAL A 245 -8.86 -8.69 11.94
C VAL A 245 -9.67 -8.24 10.73
N ARG A 246 -10.88 -8.70 10.64
CA ARG A 246 -11.88 -8.04 9.78
C ARG A 246 -12.14 -6.65 10.36
N PRO A 247 -12.29 -5.60 9.53
CA PRO A 247 -12.56 -4.23 10.00
C PRO A 247 -13.90 -4.03 10.75
N ALA A 248 -14.55 -5.06 11.23
CA ALA A 248 -15.86 -4.99 11.88
C ALA A 248 -15.84 -4.34 13.29
N ALA A 249 -14.68 -3.91 13.81
CA ALA A 249 -14.56 -3.42 15.17
C ALA A 249 -14.57 -1.88 15.32
N LEU A 250 -14.89 -1.12 14.27
CA LEU A 250 -15.03 0.34 14.36
C LEU A 250 -16.50 0.81 14.43
N THR A 251 -17.45 -0.08 14.61
CA THR A 251 -18.80 0.32 15.02
C THR A 251 -18.72 0.70 16.49
N GLY A 252 -18.72 2.02 16.76
CA GLY A 252 -18.81 2.56 18.10
C GLY A 252 -20.06 2.08 18.81
N GLU A 253 -19.95 1.08 19.63
CA GLU A 253 -20.85 0.89 20.75
C GLU A 253 -20.40 1.82 21.87
N THR A 254 -20.92 3.05 21.86
CA THR A 254 -21.03 3.87 23.07
C THR A 254 -21.99 3.17 24.01
N ARG A 255 -21.48 2.64 25.09
CA ARG A 255 -22.26 2.42 26.33
C ARG A 255 -22.26 3.69 27.17
#